data_348fcf8545b64ccdd5e30da219cce7a2
#
_entry.id   348fcf8545b64ccdd5e30da219cce7a2
#
_cell.length_a   1.000
_cell.length_b   1.000
_cell.length_c   1.000
_cell.angle_alpha   90.00
_cell.angle_beta   90.00
_cell.angle_gamma   90.00
#
_symmetry.space_group_name_H-M   'P 1'
#
loop_
_entity.id
_entity.type
_entity.pdbx_description
1 polymer ?
#
loop_
_entity_poly.entity_id
_entity_poly.type
_entity_poly.pdbx_seq_one_letter_code
_entity_poly.pdbx_strand_id
1 'polypeptide(L)'
;MLDKVFIKDADIISRKISGELFLVPIKGKLADMQQIYTLNPLAEHIWQELGSGKNLSNIRNSIIEKFDVSEETADSDLRDFISELLNAGLISVCV
;
A
#
# COMPACT_ATOMS: atom_id res chain seq x y z
N MET A 1 -12.65 -9.19 -3.82
CA MET A 1 -11.57 -8.25 -3.49
C MET A 1 -10.20 -8.92 -3.35
N LEU A 2 -10.13 -10.05 -2.69
CA LEU A 2 -8.84 -10.71 -2.45
C LEU A 2 -8.14 -11.23 -3.71
N ASP A 3 -8.86 -11.42 -4.79
CA ASP A 3 -8.30 -11.86 -6.06
C ASP A 3 -7.79 -10.71 -6.93
N LYS A 4 -7.99 -9.47 -6.49
CA LYS A 4 -7.58 -8.29 -7.25
C LYS A 4 -6.08 -8.03 -7.15
N VAL A 5 -5.51 -7.56 -8.25
CA VAL A 5 -4.13 -7.10 -8.32
C VAL A 5 -4.16 -5.59 -8.50
N PHE A 6 -3.31 -4.88 -7.76
CA PHE A 6 -3.27 -3.42 -7.81
C PHE A 6 -1.93 -2.95 -8.35
N ILE A 7 -1.93 -1.79 -9.01
CA ILE A 7 -0.73 -1.12 -9.48
C ILE A 7 -0.59 0.22 -8.77
N LYS A 8 0.66 0.62 -8.56
CA LYS A 8 0.98 1.90 -7.94
C LYS A 8 0.96 3.00 -9.00
N ASP A 9 0.55 4.21 -8.58
CA ASP A 9 0.65 5.37 -9.46
C ASP A 9 2.13 5.70 -9.70
N ALA A 10 2.47 5.98 -10.96
CA ALA A 10 3.84 6.27 -11.34
C ALA A 10 4.34 7.63 -10.84
N ASP A 11 3.43 8.51 -10.46
CA ASP A 11 3.75 9.86 -10.01
C ASP A 11 3.95 9.95 -8.50
N ILE A 12 4.34 8.84 -7.88
CA ILE A 12 4.59 8.77 -6.45
C ILE A 12 6.03 8.31 -6.22
N ILE A 13 6.76 9.05 -5.40
CA ILE A 13 8.10 8.67 -4.98
C ILE A 13 8.02 8.15 -3.54
N SER A 14 8.61 6.99 -3.29
CA SER A 14 8.76 6.49 -1.94
C SER A 14 10.18 6.75 -1.45
N ARG A 15 10.31 7.27 -0.22
CA ARG A 15 11.60 7.55 0.39
C ARG A 15 11.64 7.02 1.79
N LYS A 16 12.73 6.34 2.14
CA LYS A 16 12.93 5.84 3.49
C LYS A 16 13.89 6.77 4.23
N ILE A 17 13.42 7.35 5.32
CA ILE A 17 14.19 8.29 6.12
C ILE A 17 14.07 7.87 7.59
N SER A 18 15.21 7.61 8.23
CA SER A 18 15.26 7.22 9.64
C SER A 18 14.35 6.03 9.98
N GLY A 19 14.26 5.06 9.07
CA GLY A 19 13.46 3.86 9.29
C GLY A 19 12.00 3.98 8.95
N GLU A 20 11.54 5.15 8.51
CA GLU A 20 10.16 5.37 8.11
C GLU A 20 10.05 5.55 6.60
N LEU A 21 9.02 4.97 6.00
CA LEU A 21 8.76 5.12 4.58
C LEU A 21 7.76 6.25 4.36
N PHE A 22 8.13 7.16 3.47
CA PHE A 22 7.28 8.29 3.08
C PHE A 22 6.87 8.16 1.63
N LEU A 23 5.59 8.40 1.34
CA LEU A 23 5.08 8.45 -0.01
C LEU A 23 4.83 9.91 -0.38
N VAL A 24 5.51 10.37 -1.43
CA VAL A 24 5.44 11.77 -1.85
C VAL A 24 4.89 11.84 -3.28
N PRO A 25 3.66 12.35 -3.46
CA PRO A 25 3.13 12.60 -4.80
C PRO A 25 3.91 13.74 -5.48
N ILE A 26 4.27 13.56 -6.75
CA ILE A 26 5.11 14.53 -7.46
C ILE A 26 4.43 15.19 -8.66
N LYS A 27 3.25 14.72 -9.07
CA LYS A 27 2.54 15.25 -10.24
C LYS A 27 1.04 15.17 -10.08
N GLY A 28 0.35 15.97 -10.88
CA GLY A 28 -1.09 15.91 -11.03
C GLY A 28 -1.83 16.36 -9.80
N LYS A 29 -3.04 15.88 -9.65
CA LYS A 29 -3.91 16.24 -8.52
C LYS A 29 -3.32 15.86 -7.18
N LEU A 30 -2.54 14.77 -7.15
CA LEU A 30 -1.92 14.30 -5.90
C LEU A 30 -0.88 15.29 -5.41
N ALA A 31 -0.08 15.86 -6.32
CA ALA A 31 0.93 16.85 -5.95
C ALA A 31 0.27 18.15 -5.45
N ASP A 32 -0.86 18.53 -6.03
CA ASP A 32 -1.59 19.73 -5.64
C ASP A 32 -2.14 19.63 -4.22
N MET A 33 -2.37 18.43 -3.73
CA MET A 33 -2.85 18.20 -2.37
C MET A 33 -1.76 18.40 -1.32
N GLN A 34 -0.51 18.44 -1.74
CA GLN A 34 0.66 18.62 -0.87
C GLN A 34 0.66 17.66 0.34
N GLN A 35 0.17 16.46 0.11
CA GLN A 35 0.02 15.48 1.16
C GLN A 35 1.15 14.47 1.12
N ILE A 36 1.77 14.23 2.27
CA ILE A 36 2.82 13.23 2.41
C ILE A 36 2.28 12.14 3.33
N TYR A 37 2.40 10.89 2.89
CA TYR A 37 1.94 9.74 3.67
C TYR A 37 3.13 9.09 4.35
N THR A 38 3.00 8.84 5.66
CA THR A 38 4.00 8.13 6.43
C THR A 38 3.49 6.70 6.68
N LEU A 39 4.30 5.72 6.35
CA LEU A 39 3.90 4.31 6.48
C LEU A 39 4.63 3.65 7.65
N ASN A 40 3.85 2.98 8.53
CA ASN A 40 4.44 2.13 9.56
C ASN A 40 5.00 0.84 8.90
N PRO A 41 5.72 -0.03 9.64
CA PRO A 41 6.32 -1.22 9.05
C PRO A 41 5.35 -2.12 8.31
N LEU A 42 4.13 -2.28 8.82
CA LEU A 42 3.11 -3.10 8.17
C LEU A 42 2.67 -2.47 6.84
N ALA A 43 2.38 -1.18 6.86
CA ALA A 43 1.97 -0.46 5.66
C ALA A 43 3.10 -0.43 4.62
N GLU A 44 4.35 -0.27 5.07
CA GLU A 44 5.51 -0.33 4.19
C GLU A 44 5.59 -1.68 3.48
N HIS A 45 5.40 -2.77 4.21
CA HIS A 45 5.42 -4.11 3.64
C HIS A 45 4.33 -4.27 2.58
N ILE A 46 3.12 -3.81 2.87
CA ILE A 46 2.01 -3.87 1.91
C ILE A 46 2.34 -3.05 0.66
N TRP A 47 2.85 -1.84 0.85
CA TRP A 47 3.22 -0.98 -0.27
C TRP A 47 4.27 -1.63 -1.17
N GLN A 48 5.28 -2.26 -0.58
CA GLN A 48 6.35 -2.93 -1.34
C GLN A 48 5.83 -4.13 -2.11
N GLU A 49 4.82 -4.83 -1.58
CA GLU A 49 4.23 -5.99 -2.26
C GLU A 49 3.27 -5.59 -3.39
N LEU A 50 2.70 -4.39 -3.31
CA LEU A 50 1.83 -3.88 -4.36
C LEU A 50 2.65 -3.64 -5.63
N GLY A 51 2.05 -3.92 -6.78
CA GLY A 51 2.72 -3.73 -8.05
C GLY A 51 3.64 -4.87 -8.46
N SER A 52 3.75 -5.91 -7.65
CA SER A 52 4.58 -7.09 -7.96
C SER A 52 3.80 -8.19 -8.67
N GLY A 53 2.54 -7.95 -9.02
CA GLY A 53 1.68 -8.94 -9.64
C GLY A 53 0.96 -9.85 -8.65
N LYS A 54 1.14 -9.61 -7.36
CA LYS A 54 0.48 -10.39 -6.31
C LYS A 54 -0.92 -9.85 -6.05
N ASN A 55 -1.89 -10.74 -5.83
CA ASN A 55 -3.22 -10.34 -5.43
C ASN A 55 -3.24 -10.09 -3.92
N LEU A 56 -4.36 -9.56 -3.41
CA LEU A 56 -4.46 -9.24 -1.99
C LEU A 56 -4.38 -10.47 -1.10
N SER A 57 -4.83 -11.63 -1.59
CA SER A 57 -4.72 -12.88 -0.83
C SER A 57 -3.25 -13.24 -0.59
N ASN A 58 -2.41 -13.11 -1.60
CA ASN A 58 -0.97 -13.36 -1.47
C ASN A 58 -0.33 -12.37 -0.49
N ILE A 59 -0.72 -11.10 -0.57
CA ILE A 59 -0.18 -10.07 0.32
C ILE A 59 -0.60 -10.34 1.76
N ARG A 60 -1.88 -10.72 1.98
CA ARG A 60 -2.36 -11.08 3.31
C ARG A 60 -1.54 -12.23 3.91
N ASN A 61 -1.29 -13.28 3.13
CA ASN A 61 -0.51 -14.43 3.61
C ASN A 61 0.92 -14.02 3.96
N SER A 62 1.50 -13.12 3.19
CA SER A 62 2.82 -12.57 3.45
C SER A 62 2.85 -11.78 4.77
N ILE A 63 1.80 -11.03 5.08
CA ILE A 63 1.67 -10.30 6.34
C ILE A 63 1.65 -11.26 7.52
N ILE A 64 0.86 -12.32 7.42
CA ILE A 64 0.73 -13.31 8.48
C ILE A 64 2.08 -13.95 8.79
N GLU A 65 2.85 -14.28 7.75
CA GLU A 65 4.16 -14.89 7.93
C GLU A 65 5.17 -13.93 8.57
N LYS A 66 5.17 -12.67 8.14
CA LYS A 66 6.20 -11.73 8.55
C LYS A 66 5.92 -11.07 9.89
N PHE A 67 4.66 -10.79 10.21
CA PHE A 67 4.29 -9.99 11.39
C PHE A 67 3.63 -10.80 12.51
N ASP A 68 3.48 -12.10 12.31
CA ASP A 68 2.92 -13.01 13.34
C ASP A 68 1.58 -12.50 13.88
N VAL A 69 0.68 -12.10 12.98
CA VAL A 69 -0.66 -11.65 13.33
C VAL A 69 -1.68 -12.66 12.84
N SER A 70 -2.90 -12.61 13.42
CA SER A 70 -3.98 -13.49 12.98
C SER A 70 -4.44 -13.14 11.57
N GLU A 71 -5.04 -14.11 10.89
CA GLU A 71 -5.61 -13.89 9.56
C GLU A 71 -6.65 -12.77 9.57
N GLU A 72 -7.47 -12.72 10.61
CA GLU A 72 -8.51 -11.71 10.75
C GLU A 72 -7.91 -10.30 10.85
N THR A 73 -6.88 -10.14 11.68
CA THR A 73 -6.20 -8.85 11.83
C THR A 73 -5.50 -8.45 10.53
N ALA A 74 -4.80 -9.38 9.89
CA ALA A 74 -4.12 -9.12 8.63
C ALA A 74 -5.10 -8.68 7.55
N ASP A 75 -6.24 -9.37 7.44
CA ASP A 75 -7.28 -9.05 6.45
C ASP A 75 -7.87 -7.66 6.69
N SER A 76 -8.19 -7.35 7.93
CA SER A 76 -8.78 -6.06 8.30
C SER A 76 -7.82 -4.91 8.01
N ASP A 77 -6.58 -5.03 8.46
CA ASP A 77 -5.58 -3.99 8.27
C ASP A 77 -5.26 -3.77 6.78
N LEU A 78 -5.18 -4.87 6.03
CA LEU A 78 -4.93 -4.80 4.59
C LEU A 78 -6.07 -4.08 3.86
N ARG A 79 -7.32 -4.43 4.16
CA ARG A 79 -8.48 -3.81 3.52
C ARG A 79 -8.57 -2.32 3.83
N ASP A 80 -8.33 -1.94 5.07
CA ASP A 80 -8.36 -0.54 5.48
C ASP A 80 -7.30 0.27 4.74
N PHE A 81 -6.09 -0.25 4.67
CA PHE A 81 -4.99 0.43 3.98
C PHE A 81 -5.24 0.55 2.48
N ILE A 82 -5.72 -0.52 1.85
CA ILE A 82 -6.03 -0.52 0.42
C ILE A 82 -7.14 0.52 0.12
N SER A 83 -8.16 0.59 0.97
CA SER A 83 -9.23 1.57 0.82
C SER A 83 -8.70 3.00 0.90
N GLU A 84 -7.80 3.27 1.84
CA GLU A 84 -7.16 4.58 1.96
C GLU A 84 -6.39 4.94 0.69
N LEU A 85 -5.59 4.00 0.19
CA LEU A 85 -4.78 4.22 -1.00
C LEU A 85 -5.65 4.46 -2.24
N LEU A 86 -6.74 3.70 -2.38
CA LEU A 86 -7.68 3.87 -3.50
C LEU A 86 -8.36 5.23 -3.43
N ASN A 87 -8.82 5.64 -2.25
CA ASN A 87 -9.49 6.91 -2.07
C ASN A 87 -8.57 8.09 -2.36
N ALA A 88 -7.28 7.93 -2.05
CA ALA A 88 -6.28 8.95 -2.30
C ALA A 88 -5.77 8.95 -3.75
N GLY A 89 -6.12 7.93 -4.53
CA GLY A 89 -5.67 7.81 -5.91
C GLY A 89 -4.24 7.32 -6.06
N LEU A 90 -3.67 6.71 -5.01
CA LEU A 90 -2.28 6.26 -5.04
C LEU A 90 -2.10 4.90 -5.70
N ILE A 91 -3.17 4.12 -5.80
CA ILE A 91 -3.17 2.83 -6.49
C ILE A 91 -4.43 2.68 -7.32
N SER A 92 -4.41 1.75 -8.26
CA SER A 92 -5.60 1.41 -9.05
C SER A 92 -5.63 -0.09 -9.31
N VAL A 93 -6.82 -0.59 -9.63
CA VAL A 93 -6.97 -2.01 -9.95
C VAL A 93 -6.33 -2.29 -11.30
N CYS A 94 -5.53 -3.36 -11.34
CA CYS A 94 -4.98 -3.86 -12.60
C CYS A 94 -6.06 -4.70 -13.28
N VAL A 95 -6.51 -4.24 -14.44
CA VAL A 95 -7.59 -4.90 -15.19
C VAL A 95 -7.01 -5.80 -16.25
#